data_83dfd57c619ef89605a8b4c2b9050012
#
_entry.id   83dfd57c619ef89605a8b4c2b9050012
#
_cell.length_a   1.000
_cell.length_b   1.000
_cell.length_c   1.000
_cell.angle_alpha   90.00
_cell.angle_beta   90.00
_cell.angle_gamma   90.00
#
_symmetry.space_group_name_H-M   'P 1'
#
loop_
_entity.id
_entity.type
_entity.pdbx_description
1 polymer ?
#
loop_
_entity_poly.entity_id
_entity_poly.type
_entity_poly.pdbx_seq_one_letter_code
_entity_poly.pdbx_strand_id
1 'polypeptide(L)'
;MKDIDSRAELKLRDYRWRSANKLLWTAKEHPDSCIITCDDDIFYPKNFFEELYSKWLENKDCIIAHEISPVHLDNGKILHVNGFDIKLMQKTYGRYLSGCCLFPPHCLEGTEAYDFDKFFDVTNATHDELWFWCMTTLKQVKSIGLNCTMSFDLD
;
A
#
# COMPACT_ATOMS: atom_id res chain seq x y z
N MET A 1 -26.50 0.38 16.86
CA MET A 1 -25.56 0.60 15.75
C MET A 1 -25.42 2.10 15.61
N LYS A 2 -24.23 2.68 15.80
CA LYS A 2 -24.03 4.12 15.54
C LYS A 2 -24.29 4.36 14.06
N ASP A 3 -24.90 5.48 13.72
CA ASP A 3 -25.21 5.85 12.34
C ASP A 3 -23.92 5.84 11.51
N ILE A 4 -23.83 4.87 10.60
CA ILE A 4 -22.74 4.84 9.61
C ILE A 4 -23.05 5.96 8.62
N ASP A 5 -22.07 6.80 8.32
CA ASP A 5 -22.19 7.84 7.28
C ASP A 5 -22.77 7.21 6.01
N SER A 6 -23.76 7.86 5.40
CA SER A 6 -24.43 7.35 4.20
C SER A 6 -23.49 7.13 2.99
N ARG A 7 -22.29 7.68 3.06
CA ARG A 7 -21.23 7.47 2.05
C ARG A 7 -20.38 6.23 2.32
N ALA A 8 -20.51 5.63 3.52
CA ALA A 8 -19.77 4.43 3.90
C ALA A 8 -20.57 3.18 3.54
N GLU A 9 -19.93 2.21 2.96
CA GLU A 9 -20.48 0.91 2.63
C GLU A 9 -19.75 -0.19 3.39
N LEU A 10 -20.48 -1.05 4.10
CA LEU A 10 -19.91 -2.21 4.77
C LEU A 10 -19.96 -3.42 3.84
N LYS A 11 -18.79 -3.96 3.47
CA LYS A 11 -18.67 -5.16 2.65
C LYS A 11 -18.01 -6.29 3.44
N LEU A 12 -18.70 -7.43 3.56
CA LEU A 12 -18.13 -8.63 4.13
C LEU A 12 -17.35 -9.39 3.05
N ARG A 13 -16.13 -9.80 3.38
CA ARG A 13 -15.21 -10.50 2.48
C ARG A 13 -14.72 -11.81 3.09
N ASP A 14 -14.05 -12.62 2.29
CA ASP A 14 -13.43 -13.86 2.77
C ASP A 14 -12.36 -13.54 3.82
N TYR A 15 -12.58 -14.00 5.05
CA TYR A 15 -11.71 -13.73 6.19
C TYR A 15 -10.27 -14.27 6.00
N ARG A 16 -10.07 -15.24 5.13
CA ARG A 16 -8.74 -15.84 4.86
C ARG A 16 -7.74 -14.82 4.32
N TRP A 17 -8.22 -13.82 3.58
CA TRP A 17 -7.40 -12.74 3.04
C TRP A 17 -7.00 -11.69 4.08
N ARG A 18 -7.60 -11.72 5.30
CA ARG A 18 -7.30 -10.81 6.41
C ARG A 18 -7.21 -9.34 5.95
N SER A 19 -6.11 -8.65 6.29
CA SER A 19 -5.86 -7.26 5.91
C SER A 19 -5.74 -7.03 4.40
N ALA A 20 -5.38 -8.05 3.61
CA ALA A 20 -5.35 -7.92 2.15
C ALA A 20 -6.72 -7.60 1.52
N ASN A 21 -7.81 -7.86 2.25
CA ASN A 21 -9.16 -7.47 1.82
C ASN A 21 -9.32 -5.96 1.60
N LYS A 22 -8.53 -5.11 2.29
CA LYS A 22 -8.65 -3.66 2.20
C LYS A 22 -8.40 -3.10 0.78
N LEU A 23 -7.57 -3.76 -0.02
CA LEU A 23 -7.26 -3.34 -1.38
C LEU A 23 -7.86 -4.24 -2.46
N LEU A 24 -7.69 -5.58 -2.35
CA LEU A 24 -7.91 -6.52 -3.44
C LEU A 24 -9.29 -6.40 -4.08
N TRP A 25 -10.34 -6.45 -3.26
CA TRP A 25 -11.71 -6.46 -3.78
C TRP A 25 -12.15 -5.09 -4.27
N THR A 26 -11.71 -4.02 -3.61
CA THR A 26 -11.99 -2.66 -4.05
C THR A 26 -11.33 -2.39 -5.41
N ALA A 27 -10.08 -2.82 -5.59
CA ALA A 27 -9.39 -2.70 -6.87
C ALA A 27 -10.06 -3.51 -7.98
N LYS A 28 -10.64 -4.66 -7.65
CA LYS A 28 -11.37 -5.49 -8.61
C LYS A 28 -12.73 -4.91 -8.99
N GLU A 29 -13.44 -4.31 -8.03
CA GLU A 29 -14.77 -3.72 -8.22
C GLU A 29 -14.70 -2.32 -8.86
N HIS A 30 -13.60 -1.60 -8.65
CA HIS A 30 -13.40 -0.23 -9.11
C HIS A 30 -12.05 -0.07 -9.84
N PRO A 31 -11.82 -0.79 -10.94
CA PRO A 31 -10.51 -0.87 -11.59
C PRO A 31 -10.00 0.48 -12.11
N ASP A 32 -10.91 1.39 -12.50
CA ASP A 32 -10.60 2.70 -13.05
C ASP A 32 -10.42 3.78 -11.98
N SER A 33 -10.52 3.42 -10.70
CA SER A 33 -10.41 4.37 -9.59
C SER A 33 -9.05 4.29 -8.91
N CYS A 34 -8.53 5.42 -8.44
CA CYS A 34 -7.48 5.39 -7.42
C CYS A 34 -8.09 4.99 -6.08
N ILE A 35 -7.36 4.20 -5.32
CA ILE A 35 -7.84 3.63 -4.06
C ILE A 35 -6.91 4.03 -2.94
N ILE A 36 -7.46 4.61 -1.88
CA ILE A 36 -6.72 4.86 -0.64
C ILE A 36 -7.08 3.77 0.36
N THR A 37 -6.07 3.04 0.83
CA THR A 37 -6.22 2.10 1.94
C THR A 37 -5.92 2.79 3.25
N CYS A 38 -6.63 2.40 4.32
CA CYS A 38 -6.42 2.93 5.67
C CYS A 38 -6.51 1.78 6.67
N ASP A 39 -5.76 1.89 7.75
CA ASP A 39 -5.88 1.00 8.90
C ASP A 39 -6.80 1.66 9.94
N ASP A 40 -7.53 0.86 10.68
CA ASP A 40 -8.57 1.31 11.64
C ASP A 40 -8.01 1.63 13.04
N ASP A 41 -6.74 1.37 13.24
CA ASP A 41 -5.97 1.62 14.47
C ASP A 41 -4.97 2.77 14.36
N ILE A 42 -5.06 3.58 13.28
CA ILE A 42 -4.19 4.73 13.04
C ILE A 42 -5.00 6.03 13.03
N PHE A 43 -4.49 7.05 13.73
CA PHE A 43 -4.99 8.41 13.63
C PHE A 43 -4.28 9.18 12.53
N TYR A 44 -5.03 9.54 11.50
CA TYR A 44 -4.51 10.30 10.38
C TYR A 44 -4.64 11.81 10.61
N PRO A 45 -3.62 12.62 10.27
CA PRO A 45 -3.73 14.08 10.29
C PRO A 45 -4.87 14.56 9.39
N LYS A 46 -5.46 15.71 9.73
CA LYS A 46 -6.65 16.25 9.05
C LYS A 46 -6.47 16.39 7.53
N ASN A 47 -5.27 16.74 7.06
CA ASN A 47 -4.98 16.99 5.65
C ASN A 47 -4.36 15.78 4.94
N PHE A 48 -4.23 14.65 5.63
CA PHE A 48 -3.45 13.52 5.15
C PHE A 48 -3.93 12.96 3.81
N PHE A 49 -5.23 12.76 3.67
CA PHE A 49 -5.81 12.23 2.42
C PHE A 49 -5.73 13.23 1.27
N GLU A 50 -5.83 14.52 1.58
CA GLU A 50 -5.65 15.59 0.60
C GLU A 50 -4.21 15.65 0.08
N GLU A 51 -3.23 15.47 0.95
CA GLU A 51 -1.82 15.42 0.58
C GLU A 51 -1.49 14.20 -0.30
N LEU A 52 -2.00 13.00 0.08
CA LEU A 52 -1.88 11.80 -0.76
C LEU A 52 -2.46 12.01 -2.16
N TYR A 53 -3.68 12.54 -2.21
CA TYR A 53 -4.38 12.73 -3.47
C TYR A 53 -3.72 13.80 -4.34
N SER A 54 -3.30 14.92 -3.74
CA SER A 54 -2.59 15.99 -4.44
C SER A 54 -1.27 15.48 -5.03
N LYS A 55 -0.52 14.70 -4.26
CA LYS A 55 0.72 14.09 -4.74
C LYS A 55 0.48 13.10 -5.87
N TRP A 56 -0.61 12.34 -5.80
CA TRP A 56 -1.00 11.42 -6.86
C TRP A 56 -1.41 12.15 -8.14
N LEU A 57 -2.09 13.29 -8.06
CA LEU A 57 -2.46 14.08 -9.25
C LEU A 57 -1.24 14.51 -10.07
N GLU A 58 -0.09 14.71 -9.41
CA GLU A 58 1.19 15.01 -10.07
C GLU A 58 1.87 13.75 -10.64
N ASN A 59 1.49 12.55 -10.13
CA ASN A 59 2.17 11.28 -10.39
C ASN A 59 1.17 10.12 -10.56
N LYS A 60 0.25 10.25 -11.51
CA LYS A 60 -0.96 9.38 -11.63
C LYS A 60 -0.68 7.89 -11.81
N ASP A 61 0.50 7.53 -12.31
CA ASP A 61 0.89 6.13 -12.51
C ASP A 61 1.69 5.55 -11.33
N CYS A 62 1.82 6.33 -10.25
CA CYS A 62 2.60 5.92 -9.08
C CYS A 62 1.72 5.59 -7.88
N ILE A 63 2.21 4.69 -7.03
CA ILE A 63 1.69 4.51 -5.68
C ILE A 63 2.24 5.65 -4.82
N ILE A 64 1.36 6.31 -4.07
CA ILE A 64 1.76 7.30 -3.08
C ILE A 64 1.61 6.66 -1.71
N ALA A 65 2.70 6.55 -0.99
CA ALA A 65 2.73 5.99 0.35
C ALA A 65 3.14 7.07 1.37
N HIS A 66 2.67 6.92 2.60
CA HIS A 66 3.13 7.78 3.68
C HIS A 66 4.65 7.65 3.86
N GLU A 67 5.13 6.42 3.97
CA GLU A 67 6.53 6.11 4.17
C GLU A 67 7.00 5.05 3.18
N ILE A 68 8.22 5.24 2.66
CA ILE A 68 8.88 4.27 1.80
C ILE A 68 10.18 3.84 2.45
N SER A 69 10.35 2.53 2.64
CA SER A 69 11.61 1.95 3.05
C SER A 69 12.42 1.51 1.83
N PRO A 70 13.69 1.87 1.73
CA PRO A 70 14.55 1.36 0.67
C PRO A 70 14.75 -0.15 0.86
N VAL A 71 14.61 -0.89 -0.24
CA VAL A 71 14.91 -2.32 -0.30
C VAL A 71 16.17 -2.49 -1.14
N HIS A 72 17.19 -3.06 -0.55
CA HIS A 72 18.42 -3.41 -1.25
C HIS A 72 18.40 -4.88 -1.67
N LEU A 73 18.73 -5.15 -2.94
CA LEU A 73 18.86 -6.51 -3.44
C LEU A 73 20.36 -6.85 -3.53
N ASP A 74 20.80 -7.82 -2.74
CA ASP A 74 22.14 -8.38 -2.82
C ASP A 74 22.07 -9.86 -3.19
N ASN A 75 22.66 -10.22 -4.33
CA ASN A 75 22.67 -11.59 -4.85
C ASN A 75 21.30 -12.28 -4.87
N GLY A 76 20.25 -11.55 -5.23
CA GLY A 76 18.87 -12.03 -5.28
C GLY A 76 18.20 -12.15 -3.91
N LYS A 77 18.83 -11.69 -2.83
CA LYS A 77 18.24 -11.60 -1.49
C LYS A 77 17.83 -10.17 -1.19
N ILE A 78 16.65 -10.02 -0.61
CA ILE A 78 16.19 -8.74 -0.11
C ILE A 78 16.92 -8.47 1.22
N LEU A 79 17.70 -7.40 1.25
CA LEU A 79 18.28 -6.87 2.48
C LEU A 79 17.45 -5.66 2.91
N HIS A 80 16.90 -5.73 4.11
CA HIS A 80 16.22 -4.59 4.72
C HIS A 80 17.27 -3.60 5.22
N VAL A 81 17.31 -2.40 4.66
CA VAL A 81 18.21 -1.35 5.13
C VAL A 81 17.48 -0.49 6.15
N ASN A 82 17.79 -0.68 7.43
CA ASN A 82 17.36 0.23 8.48
C ASN A 82 18.22 1.50 8.41
N GLY A 83 17.62 2.61 8.05
CA GLY A 83 18.27 3.93 8.04
C GLY A 83 18.27 4.58 6.65
N PHE A 84 17.88 5.85 6.64
CA PHE A 84 17.83 6.67 5.43
C PHE A 84 19.27 7.03 4.97
N ASP A 85 19.81 6.32 4.01
CA ASP A 85 20.90 6.83 3.20
C ASP A 85 20.34 7.22 1.82
N ILE A 86 20.09 8.50 1.63
CA ILE A 86 19.51 9.09 0.41
C ILE A 86 20.36 8.76 -0.84
N LYS A 87 21.65 8.49 -0.70
CA LYS A 87 22.53 8.12 -1.80
C LYS A 87 22.27 6.70 -2.34
N LEU A 88 21.68 5.83 -1.54
CA LEU A 88 21.28 4.49 -1.96
C LEU A 88 19.94 4.49 -2.72
N MET A 89 19.10 5.52 -2.58
CA MET A 89 17.77 5.61 -3.20
C MET A 89 17.78 5.60 -4.73
N GLN A 90 18.89 5.90 -5.39
CA GLN A 90 18.98 5.87 -6.87
C GLN A 90 19.05 4.45 -7.46
N LYS A 91 19.24 3.42 -6.64
CA LYS A 91 19.39 2.02 -7.08
C LYS A 91 18.49 1.04 -6.33
N THR A 92 17.61 1.49 -5.46
CA THR A 92 16.80 0.65 -4.60
C THR A 92 15.32 0.76 -4.95
N TYR A 93 14.62 -0.37 -4.89
CA TYR A 93 13.16 -0.39 -4.99
C TYR A 93 12.58 0.13 -3.68
N GLY A 94 11.75 1.17 -3.73
CA GLY A 94 11.04 1.65 -2.55
C GLY A 94 9.92 0.69 -2.19
N ARG A 95 10.04 0.01 -1.04
CA ARG A 95 8.94 -0.71 -0.44
C ARG A 95 8.13 0.27 0.39
N TYR A 96 6.84 0.42 0.09
CA TYR A 96 5.95 1.16 0.98
C TYR A 96 5.71 0.35 2.25
N LEU A 97 5.81 1.04 3.38
CA LEU A 97 5.54 0.49 4.69
C LEU A 97 4.16 0.97 5.14
N SER A 98 3.43 0.05 5.72
CA SER A 98 2.22 0.17 6.55
C SER A 98 1.19 1.27 6.27
N GLY A 99 0.00 0.95 6.62
CA GLY A 99 -1.11 1.76 7.01
C GLY A 99 -1.86 2.43 5.89
N CYS A 100 -1.32 3.41 5.25
CA CYS A 100 -2.07 4.19 4.27
C CYS A 100 -1.28 4.41 3.00
N CYS A 101 -1.83 3.89 1.90
CA CYS A 101 -1.28 4.09 0.57
C CYS A 101 -2.40 4.47 -0.40
N LEU A 102 -2.08 5.32 -1.36
CA LEU A 102 -2.92 5.53 -2.54
C LEU A 102 -2.37 4.68 -3.69
N PHE A 103 -3.21 3.82 -4.22
CA PHE A 103 -2.92 2.95 -5.35
C PHE A 103 -3.54 3.54 -6.62
N PRO A 104 -2.79 3.64 -7.75
CA PRO A 104 -3.34 4.09 -9.01
C PRO A 104 -4.30 3.05 -9.61
N PRO A 105 -5.18 3.45 -10.55
CA PRO A 105 -6.01 2.54 -11.31
C PRO A 105 -5.20 1.39 -11.91
N HIS A 106 -5.80 0.21 -12.04
CA HIS A 106 -5.23 -0.96 -12.69
C HIS A 106 -3.90 -1.47 -12.10
N CYS A 107 -3.44 -1.00 -10.93
CA CYS A 107 -2.12 -1.33 -10.38
C CYS A 107 -1.89 -2.83 -10.09
N LEU A 108 -2.95 -3.61 -9.92
CA LEU A 108 -2.90 -5.06 -9.69
C LEU A 108 -3.36 -5.89 -10.89
N GLU A 109 -3.83 -5.25 -11.97
CA GLU A 109 -4.36 -5.94 -13.14
C GLU A 109 -3.27 -6.76 -13.86
N GLY A 110 -3.62 -7.99 -14.25
CA GLY A 110 -2.68 -8.89 -14.92
C GLY A 110 -1.59 -9.47 -14.00
N THR A 111 -1.68 -9.24 -12.70
CA THR A 111 -0.80 -9.86 -11.70
C THR A 111 -1.47 -11.06 -11.01
N GLU A 112 -0.70 -11.77 -10.20
CA GLU A 112 -1.21 -12.89 -9.39
C GLU A 112 -1.79 -12.41 -8.04
N ALA A 113 -2.14 -11.13 -7.91
CA ALA A 113 -2.60 -10.52 -6.67
C ALA A 113 -3.80 -11.25 -6.04
N TYR A 114 -4.62 -11.92 -6.84
CA TYR A 114 -5.83 -12.63 -6.44
C TYR A 114 -5.63 -14.15 -6.26
N ASP A 115 -4.40 -14.63 -6.37
CA ASP A 115 -4.05 -16.04 -6.12
C ASP A 115 -3.81 -16.24 -4.61
N PHE A 116 -4.82 -16.78 -3.91
CA PHE A 116 -4.76 -16.99 -2.47
C PHE A 116 -3.65 -17.95 -2.06
N ASP A 117 -3.42 -19.01 -2.80
CA ASP A 117 -2.44 -20.03 -2.43
C ASP A 117 -1.04 -19.44 -2.47
N LYS A 118 -0.73 -18.66 -3.51
CA LYS A 118 0.53 -17.92 -3.60
C LYS A 118 0.67 -16.84 -2.52
N PHE A 119 -0.39 -16.09 -2.25
CA PHE A 119 -0.41 -15.11 -1.16
C PHE A 119 -0.08 -15.79 0.17
N PHE A 120 -0.72 -16.93 0.45
CA PHE A 120 -0.49 -17.68 1.67
C PHE A 120 0.94 -18.23 1.73
N ASP A 121 1.44 -18.84 0.65
CA ASP A 121 2.79 -19.41 0.58
C ASP A 121 3.88 -18.36 0.81
N VAL A 122 3.70 -17.15 0.28
CA VAL A 122 4.70 -16.07 0.38
C VAL A 122 4.62 -15.34 1.71
N THR A 123 3.41 -15.11 2.26
CA THR A 123 3.20 -14.19 3.37
C THR A 123 2.61 -14.83 4.61
N ASN A 124 2.21 -16.12 4.55
CA ASN A 124 1.40 -16.78 5.57
C ASN A 124 0.12 -15.97 5.92
N ALA A 125 -0.41 -15.24 4.95
CA ALA A 125 -1.54 -14.32 5.06
C ALA A 125 -1.39 -13.24 6.17
N THR A 126 -0.17 -12.83 6.50
CA THR A 126 0.11 -11.86 7.57
C THR A 126 0.77 -10.57 7.10
N HIS A 127 1.26 -10.52 5.86
CA HIS A 127 2.01 -9.37 5.33
C HIS A 127 1.43 -8.93 3.98
N ASP A 128 0.26 -8.31 4.02
CA ASP A 128 -0.44 -7.82 2.83
C ASP A 128 0.34 -6.72 2.10
N GLU A 129 1.03 -5.82 2.83
CA GLU A 129 1.86 -4.79 2.20
C GLU A 129 3.02 -5.39 1.40
N LEU A 130 3.63 -6.48 1.91
CA LEU A 130 4.67 -7.20 1.17
C LEU A 130 4.11 -7.78 -0.12
N TRP A 131 2.91 -8.38 -0.05
CA TRP A 131 2.23 -8.95 -1.20
C TRP A 131 1.92 -7.91 -2.27
N PHE A 132 1.31 -6.80 -1.86
CA PHE A 132 0.98 -5.71 -2.78
C PHE A 132 2.23 -5.11 -3.41
N TRP A 133 3.28 -4.89 -2.60
CA TRP A 133 4.55 -4.40 -3.10
C TRP A 133 5.17 -5.35 -4.14
N CYS A 134 5.16 -6.65 -3.91
CA CYS A 134 5.64 -7.64 -4.88
C CYS A 134 4.83 -7.55 -6.19
N MET A 135 3.50 -7.57 -6.11
CA MET A 135 2.63 -7.54 -7.28
C MET A 135 2.78 -6.25 -8.09
N THR A 136 2.80 -5.11 -7.43
CA THR A 136 2.97 -3.81 -8.08
C THR A 136 4.38 -3.61 -8.64
N THR A 137 5.41 -4.16 -7.99
CA THR A 137 6.80 -4.14 -8.49
C THR A 137 6.95 -5.00 -9.74
N LEU A 138 6.35 -6.19 -9.77
CA LEU A 138 6.32 -7.03 -10.98
C LEU A 138 5.66 -6.31 -12.16
N LYS A 139 4.67 -5.49 -11.89
CA LYS A 139 4.01 -4.64 -12.88
C LYS A 139 4.78 -3.34 -13.18
N GLN A 140 5.91 -3.10 -12.53
CA GLN A 140 6.75 -1.91 -12.66
C GLN A 140 6.06 -0.60 -12.24
N VAL A 141 5.06 -0.68 -11.34
CA VAL A 141 4.45 0.50 -10.74
C VAL A 141 5.42 1.12 -9.75
N LYS A 142 5.72 2.41 -9.93
CA LYS A 142 6.63 3.15 -9.05
C LYS A 142 5.93 3.54 -7.76
N SER A 143 6.71 3.68 -6.68
CA SER A 143 6.24 4.17 -5.39
C SER A 143 6.94 5.45 -5.01
N ILE A 144 6.20 6.41 -4.46
CA ILE A 144 6.67 7.73 -4.01
C ILE A 144 6.21 7.94 -2.57
N GLY A 145 7.14 8.30 -1.68
CA GLY A 145 6.84 8.65 -0.30
C GLY A 145 6.43 10.11 -0.15
N LEU A 146 5.52 10.39 0.79
CA LEU A 146 5.15 11.77 1.14
C LEU A 146 6.26 12.49 1.93
N ASN A 147 7.22 11.74 2.51
CA ASN A 147 8.28 12.25 3.39
C ASN A 147 7.75 13.06 4.60
N CYS A 148 6.54 12.74 5.05
CA CYS A 148 5.95 13.33 6.25
C CYS A 148 6.41 12.55 7.47
N THR A 149 6.92 13.23 8.48
CA THR A 149 7.08 12.64 9.82
C THR A 149 5.70 12.57 10.47
N MET A 150 5.12 11.37 10.59
CA MET A 150 3.99 11.16 11.48
C MET A 150 4.52 11.02 12.91
N SER A 151 4.04 11.82 13.82
CA SER A 151 4.15 11.54 15.25
C SER A 151 2.97 10.62 15.60
N PHE A 152 3.28 9.40 16.01
CA PHE A 152 2.28 8.54 16.64
C PHE A 152 2.23 8.94 18.11
N ASP A 153 1.25 9.71 18.51
CA ASP A 153 0.91 9.88 19.91
C ASP A 153 0.11 8.63 20.32
N LEU A 154 0.82 7.69 20.89
CA LEU A 154 0.23 6.59 21.64
C LEU A 154 -0.05 7.11 23.04
N ASP A 155 -1.27 7.64 23.30
CA ASP A 155 -1.82 7.79 24.63
C ASP A 155 -2.48 6.49 25.13
#